data_faa19ea5956781f6258e644c865afbfc
#
_entry.id   faa19ea5956781f6258e644c865afbfc
#
_cell.length_a   1.000
_cell.length_b   1.000
_cell.length_c   1.000
_cell.angle_alpha   90.00
_cell.angle_beta   90.00
_cell.angle_gamma   90.00
#
_symmetry.space_group_name_H-M   'P 1'
#
loop_
_entity.id
_entity.type
_entity.pdbx_description
1 polymer ?
#
loop_
_entity_poly.entity_id
_entity_poly.type
_entity_poly.pdbx_seq_one_letter_code
_entity_poly.pdbx_strand_id
1 'polypeptide(L)'
;MAASKKKITGYIKLQLPAGKANPSPPVGPALGQHGVNIMQFCKDFNSRSAQLGDTIIPVVITVYADRSYSFVMKSPPASILVKKACGLATSGKPGSGSPEPNKKKVGKLTWDQVREVAQLKLKDLNTTDVEAAARSIAGTARSMGVDVG
;
A
#
# COMPACT_ATOMS: atom_id res chain seq x y z
N MET A 1 5.15 -33.85 7.27
CA MET A 1 5.37 -33.82 5.81
C MET A 1 5.94 -32.45 5.44
N ALA A 2 7.15 -32.41 4.96
CA ALA A 2 7.74 -31.16 4.50
C ALA A 2 6.99 -30.74 3.23
N ALA A 3 6.27 -29.62 3.30
CA ALA A 3 5.72 -29.01 2.11
C ALA A 3 6.86 -28.73 1.14
N SER A 4 6.85 -29.38 -0.01
CA SER A 4 7.86 -29.13 -1.05
C SER A 4 7.88 -27.64 -1.34
N LYS A 5 8.99 -26.98 -1.06
CA LYS A 5 9.16 -25.55 -1.33
C LYS A 5 9.03 -25.34 -2.85
N LYS A 6 7.87 -24.86 -3.28
CA LYS A 6 7.66 -24.51 -4.68
C LYS A 6 8.70 -23.47 -5.11
N LYS A 7 9.26 -23.66 -6.29
CA LYS A 7 10.25 -22.73 -6.84
C LYS A 7 9.54 -21.41 -7.18
N ILE A 8 10.04 -20.32 -6.62
CA ILE A 8 9.53 -18.97 -6.88
C ILE A 8 10.10 -18.49 -8.21
N THR A 9 9.24 -18.04 -9.12
CA THR A 9 9.64 -17.46 -10.40
C THR A 9 9.67 -15.94 -10.40
N GLY A 10 8.92 -15.31 -9.52
CA GLY A 10 8.93 -13.86 -9.41
C GLY A 10 7.98 -13.31 -8.36
N TYR A 11 8.10 -12.02 -8.15
CA TYR A 11 7.24 -11.24 -7.27
C TYR A 11 6.56 -10.13 -8.04
N ILE A 12 5.29 -9.88 -7.72
CA ILE A 12 4.52 -8.77 -8.28
C ILE A 12 4.07 -7.89 -7.11
N LYS A 13 4.34 -6.60 -7.20
CA LYS A 13 3.93 -5.62 -6.19
C LYS A 13 2.93 -4.65 -6.81
N LEU A 14 1.74 -4.60 -6.25
CA LEU A 14 0.65 -3.75 -6.72
C LEU A 14 0.03 -2.97 -5.57
N GLN A 15 -0.60 -1.85 -5.90
CA GLN A 15 -1.44 -1.09 -4.98
C GLN A 15 -2.84 -1.05 -5.57
N LEU A 16 -3.80 -1.62 -4.87
CA LEU A 16 -5.17 -1.78 -5.36
C LEU A 16 -6.18 -1.25 -4.35
N PRO A 17 -7.28 -0.61 -4.83
CA PRO A 17 -8.39 -0.27 -3.96
C PRO A 17 -9.02 -1.53 -3.36
N ALA A 18 -9.32 -1.49 -2.07
CA ALA A 18 -9.96 -2.62 -1.37
C ALA A 18 -11.31 -2.97 -2.02
N GLY A 19 -11.52 -4.24 -2.29
CA GLY A 19 -12.77 -4.76 -2.85
C GLY A 19 -13.05 -4.36 -4.31
N LYS A 20 -12.12 -3.69 -4.99
CA LYS A 20 -12.32 -3.14 -6.33
C LYS A 20 -11.28 -3.61 -7.35
N ALA A 21 -10.59 -4.71 -7.09
CA ALA A 21 -9.67 -5.28 -8.06
C ALA A 21 -10.42 -5.82 -9.29
N ASN A 22 -9.93 -5.50 -10.47
CA ASN A 22 -10.48 -5.93 -11.74
C ASN A 22 -9.37 -6.26 -12.75
N PRO A 23 -9.68 -6.96 -13.85
CA PRO A 23 -8.68 -7.35 -14.85
C PRO A 23 -8.08 -6.20 -15.66
N SER A 24 -8.60 -4.99 -15.53
CA SER A 24 -8.06 -3.82 -16.23
C SER A 24 -6.69 -3.40 -15.65
N PRO A 25 -5.90 -2.59 -16.38
CA PRO A 25 -4.63 -2.09 -15.83
C PRO A 25 -4.80 -1.46 -14.45
N PRO A 26 -3.85 -1.66 -13.49
CA PRO A 26 -2.54 -2.30 -13.66
C PRO A 26 -2.53 -3.82 -13.43
N VAL A 27 -3.64 -4.44 -13.04
CA VAL A 27 -3.70 -5.85 -12.62
C VAL A 27 -3.46 -6.81 -13.79
N GLY A 28 -4.20 -6.61 -14.89
CA GLY A 28 -4.14 -7.49 -16.05
C GLY A 28 -2.73 -7.70 -16.61
N PRO A 29 -2.04 -6.62 -17.04
CA PRO A 29 -0.69 -6.73 -17.58
C PRO A 29 0.33 -7.30 -16.58
N ALA A 30 0.26 -6.91 -15.31
CA ALA A 30 1.19 -7.36 -14.28
C ALA A 30 1.09 -8.86 -14.02
N LEU A 31 -0.12 -9.39 -13.91
CA LEU A 31 -0.36 -10.82 -13.69
C LEU A 31 -0.21 -11.64 -14.97
N GLY A 32 -0.62 -11.08 -16.10
CA GLY A 32 -0.56 -11.74 -17.39
C GLY A 32 0.86 -12.11 -17.82
N GLN A 33 1.84 -11.27 -17.55
CA GLN A 33 3.26 -11.53 -17.82
C GLN A 33 3.79 -12.77 -17.11
N HIS A 34 3.22 -13.11 -15.96
CA HIS A 34 3.63 -14.26 -15.14
C HIS A 34 2.71 -15.49 -15.36
N GLY A 35 1.70 -15.38 -16.22
CA GLY A 35 0.76 -16.47 -16.49
C GLY A 35 -0.16 -16.81 -15.32
N VAL A 36 -0.38 -15.88 -14.41
CA VAL A 36 -1.28 -16.04 -13.27
C VAL A 36 -2.73 -15.84 -13.69
N ASN A 37 -3.66 -16.59 -13.10
CA ASN A 37 -5.10 -16.42 -13.34
C ASN A 37 -5.60 -15.11 -12.72
N ILE A 38 -5.83 -14.12 -13.57
CA ILE A 38 -6.21 -12.75 -13.19
C ILE A 38 -7.57 -12.74 -12.49
N MET A 39 -8.55 -13.45 -13.03
CA MET A 39 -9.92 -13.46 -12.47
C MET A 39 -9.96 -14.07 -11.08
N GLN A 40 -9.24 -15.17 -10.89
CA GLN A 40 -9.14 -15.82 -9.57
C GLN A 40 -8.49 -14.91 -8.54
N PHE A 41 -7.41 -14.25 -8.92
CA PHE A 41 -6.73 -13.28 -8.05
C PHE A 41 -7.66 -12.13 -7.64
N CYS A 42 -8.36 -11.52 -8.62
CA CYS A 42 -9.29 -10.42 -8.34
C CYS A 42 -10.39 -10.85 -7.36
N LYS A 43 -10.94 -12.04 -7.56
CA LYS A 43 -11.97 -12.60 -6.68
C LYS A 43 -11.45 -12.83 -5.26
N ASP A 44 -10.29 -13.46 -5.13
CA ASP A 44 -9.66 -13.73 -3.82
C ASP A 44 -9.29 -12.44 -3.09
N PHE A 45 -8.70 -11.49 -3.80
CA PHE A 45 -8.35 -10.18 -3.24
C PHE A 45 -9.60 -9.43 -2.79
N ASN A 46 -10.62 -9.32 -3.63
CA ASN A 46 -11.85 -8.61 -3.30
C ASN A 46 -12.55 -9.23 -2.08
N SER A 47 -12.59 -10.56 -1.97
CA SER A 47 -13.16 -11.25 -0.81
C SER A 47 -12.42 -10.91 0.48
N ARG A 48 -11.09 -10.89 0.44
CA ARG A 48 -10.26 -10.62 1.63
C ARG A 48 -10.21 -9.14 2.00
N SER A 49 -10.33 -8.26 1.03
CA SER A 49 -10.19 -6.82 1.23
C SER A 49 -11.53 -6.10 1.43
N ALA A 50 -12.66 -6.76 1.21
CA ALA A 50 -13.99 -6.15 1.29
C ALA A 50 -14.27 -5.45 2.64
N GLN A 51 -13.72 -5.98 3.73
CA GLN A 51 -13.89 -5.44 5.08
C GLN A 51 -13.05 -4.19 5.36
N LEU A 52 -12.11 -3.86 4.50
CA LEU A 52 -11.15 -2.77 4.72
C LEU A 52 -11.62 -1.42 4.18
N GLY A 53 -12.81 -1.37 3.57
CA GLY A 53 -13.43 -0.14 3.08
C GLY A 53 -12.72 0.47 1.87
N ASP A 54 -12.86 1.77 1.68
CA ASP A 54 -12.27 2.51 0.54
C ASP A 54 -10.80 2.89 0.80
N THR A 55 -9.96 1.89 0.99
CA THR A 55 -8.54 2.09 1.26
C THR A 55 -7.70 1.44 0.17
N ILE A 56 -6.61 2.07 -0.22
CA ILE A 56 -5.64 1.47 -1.12
C ILE A 56 -4.78 0.50 -0.33
N ILE A 57 -4.66 -0.73 -0.82
CA ILE A 57 -3.93 -1.81 -0.15
C ILE A 57 -2.75 -2.24 -1.03
N PRO A 58 -1.52 -2.18 -0.50
CA PRO A 58 -0.36 -2.77 -1.15
C PRO A 58 -0.46 -4.30 -1.09
N VAL A 59 -0.22 -4.95 -2.20
CA VAL A 59 -0.23 -6.42 -2.31
C VAL A 59 1.10 -6.88 -2.87
N VAL A 60 1.69 -7.87 -2.23
CA VAL A 60 2.87 -8.57 -2.74
C VAL A 60 2.43 -9.97 -3.15
N ILE A 61 2.53 -10.26 -4.43
CA ILE A 61 2.14 -11.56 -5.01
C ILE A 61 3.40 -12.33 -5.30
N THR A 62 3.50 -13.54 -4.77
CA THR A 62 4.58 -14.48 -5.07
C THR A 62 4.08 -15.47 -6.12
N VAL A 63 4.77 -15.54 -7.25
CA VAL A 63 4.42 -16.47 -8.34
C VAL A 63 5.38 -17.65 -8.32
N TYR A 64 4.83 -18.84 -8.45
CA TYR A 64 5.57 -20.09 -8.44
C TYR A 64 5.71 -20.68 -9.85
N ALA A 65 6.65 -21.61 -10.01
CA ALA A 65 6.95 -22.25 -11.31
C ALA A 65 5.78 -23.02 -11.92
N ASP A 66 4.85 -23.49 -11.08
CA ASP A 66 3.61 -24.16 -11.51
C ASP A 66 2.49 -23.19 -11.87
N ARG A 67 2.77 -21.88 -11.97
CA ARG A 67 1.83 -20.79 -12.21
C ARG A 67 0.82 -20.58 -11.08
N SER A 68 0.98 -21.23 -9.95
CA SER A 68 0.25 -20.91 -8.74
C SER A 68 0.79 -19.62 -8.12
N TYR A 69 0.02 -19.00 -7.25
CA TYR A 69 0.41 -17.78 -6.58
C TYR A 69 0.00 -17.81 -5.11
N SER A 70 0.68 -17.03 -4.32
CA SER A 70 0.23 -16.60 -3.00
C SER A 70 0.36 -15.09 -2.91
N PHE A 71 -0.44 -14.45 -2.07
CA PHE A 71 -0.34 -13.01 -1.89
C PHE A 71 -0.49 -12.60 -0.44
N VAL A 72 0.15 -11.50 -0.09
CA VAL A 72 0.09 -10.87 1.21
C VAL A 72 -0.40 -9.44 1.04
N MET A 73 -1.45 -9.08 1.77
CA MET A 73 -1.93 -7.70 1.86
C MET A 73 -1.21 -7.00 3.01
N LYS A 74 -0.64 -5.84 2.72
CA LYS A 74 0.05 -5.01 3.72
C LYS A 74 -0.88 -3.88 4.19
N SER A 75 -0.45 -3.15 5.21
CA SER A 75 -1.15 -1.94 5.64
C SER A 75 -1.11 -0.88 4.55
N PRO A 76 -2.07 0.08 4.53
CA PRO A 76 -2.10 1.12 3.50
C PRO A 76 -0.75 1.83 3.37
N PRO A 77 -0.40 2.33 2.16
CA PRO A 77 0.85 3.07 1.98
C PRO A 77 0.92 4.29 2.90
N ALA A 78 2.12 4.60 3.39
CA ALA A 78 2.33 5.73 4.28
C ALA A 78 1.80 7.05 3.70
N SER A 79 1.97 7.27 2.40
CA SER A 79 1.46 8.45 1.69
C SER A 79 -0.06 8.57 1.75
N ILE A 80 -0.77 7.46 1.63
CA ILE A 80 -2.24 7.41 1.72
C ILE A 80 -2.71 7.71 3.15
N LEU A 81 -2.04 7.14 4.14
CA LEU A 81 -2.34 7.41 5.54
C LEU A 81 -2.10 8.88 5.91
N VAL A 82 -1.01 9.47 5.42
CA VAL A 82 -0.71 10.90 5.60
C VAL A 82 -1.79 11.76 4.95
N LYS A 83 -2.21 11.46 3.73
CA LYS A 83 -3.30 12.18 3.05
C LYS A 83 -4.61 12.12 3.84
N LYS A 84 -4.97 10.95 4.34
CA LYS A 84 -6.17 10.79 5.19
C LYS A 84 -6.08 11.63 6.46
N ALA A 85 -4.95 11.62 7.13
CA ALA A 85 -4.74 12.39 8.36
C ALA A 85 -4.80 13.91 8.11
N CYS A 86 -4.36 14.37 6.94
CA CYS A 86 -4.44 15.78 6.51
C CYS A 86 -5.80 16.18 5.94
N GLY A 87 -6.71 15.24 5.71
CA GLY A 87 -7.98 15.50 5.02
C GLY A 87 -7.84 15.69 3.51
N LEU A 88 -6.72 15.30 2.91
CA LEU A 88 -6.51 15.34 1.47
C LEU A 88 -7.21 14.15 0.77
N ALA A 89 -7.58 14.33 -0.51
CA ALA A 89 -8.22 13.28 -1.28
C ALA A 89 -7.27 12.09 -1.47
N THR A 90 -7.78 10.88 -1.25
CA THR A 90 -7.03 9.63 -1.35
C THR A 90 -7.38 8.81 -2.58
N SER A 91 -8.47 9.15 -3.27
CA SER A 91 -8.98 8.47 -4.45
C SER A 91 -9.26 9.46 -5.57
N GLY A 92 -9.19 9.00 -6.80
CA GLY A 92 -9.40 9.82 -7.98
C GLY A 92 -8.11 10.48 -8.48
N LYS A 93 -8.25 11.47 -9.36
CA LYS A 93 -7.13 12.35 -9.73
C LYS A 93 -6.62 13.01 -8.46
N PRO A 94 -5.36 12.90 -8.19
CA PRO A 94 -4.89 13.10 -6.84
C PRO A 94 -5.15 14.50 -6.34
N GLY A 95 -5.83 14.60 -5.21
CA GLY A 95 -5.31 15.48 -4.21
C GLY A 95 -3.88 15.01 -3.93
N SER A 96 -3.02 15.18 -4.91
CA SER A 96 -1.63 14.83 -4.82
C SER A 96 -0.98 15.70 -3.76
N GLY A 97 0.12 15.26 -3.26
CA GLY A 97 1.02 16.12 -2.53
C GLY A 97 1.40 17.35 -3.37
N SER A 98 2.18 18.23 -2.81
CA SER A 98 2.65 19.43 -3.49
C SER A 98 3.53 19.07 -4.70
N PRO A 99 3.39 19.78 -5.85
CA PRO A 99 4.34 19.65 -6.95
C PRO A 99 5.71 20.21 -6.61
N GLU A 100 5.78 21.14 -5.64
CA GLU A 100 7.01 21.73 -5.13
C GLU A 100 7.05 21.63 -3.59
N PRO A 101 7.29 20.44 -3.02
CA PRO A 101 7.13 20.21 -1.58
C PRO A 101 8.06 21.05 -0.70
N ASN A 102 9.15 21.53 -1.25
CA ASN A 102 10.08 22.40 -0.54
C ASN A 102 9.56 23.86 -0.43
N LYS A 103 8.75 24.31 -1.37
CA LYS A 103 8.27 25.68 -1.47
C LYS A 103 6.80 25.82 -1.09
N LYS A 104 5.97 24.90 -1.56
CA LYS A 104 4.51 24.92 -1.38
C LYS A 104 4.05 23.79 -0.47
N LYS A 105 3.47 24.14 0.65
CA LYS A 105 2.88 23.17 1.58
C LYS A 105 1.39 23.02 1.30
N VAL A 106 0.91 21.78 1.33
CA VAL A 106 -0.48 21.45 1.03
C VAL A 106 -1.27 20.99 2.26
N GLY A 107 -0.62 20.79 3.37
CA GLY A 107 -1.25 20.38 4.62
C GLY A 107 -0.30 20.46 5.80
N LYS A 108 -0.85 20.18 6.97
CA LYS A 108 -0.10 20.15 8.23
C LYS A 108 -0.59 18.99 9.09
N LEU A 109 0.34 18.30 9.73
CA LEU A 109 0.06 17.27 10.72
C LEU A 109 0.65 17.66 12.08
N THR A 110 -0.06 17.30 13.14
CA THR A 110 0.50 17.31 14.48
C THR A 110 1.37 16.06 14.66
N TRP A 111 2.30 16.12 15.60
CA TRP A 111 3.16 14.99 15.92
C TRP A 111 2.35 13.77 16.41
N ASP A 112 1.26 14.01 17.11
CA ASP A 112 0.37 12.94 17.57
C ASP A 112 -0.31 12.20 16.41
N GLN A 113 -0.75 12.93 15.40
CA GLN A 113 -1.29 12.33 14.17
C GLN A 113 -0.24 11.49 13.44
N VAL A 114 1.00 11.95 13.41
CA VAL A 114 2.11 11.19 12.82
C VAL A 114 2.37 9.89 13.61
N ARG A 115 2.29 9.92 14.94
CA ARG A 115 2.40 8.71 15.77
C ARG A 115 1.27 7.72 15.53
N GLU A 116 0.03 8.18 15.37
CA GLU A 116 -1.11 7.34 15.02
C GLU A 116 -0.89 6.62 13.68
N VAL A 117 -0.44 7.35 12.66
CA VAL A 117 -0.09 6.77 11.36
C VAL A 117 1.04 5.75 11.49
N ALA A 118 2.05 6.06 12.29
CA ALA A 118 3.17 5.16 12.55
C ALA A 118 2.71 3.86 13.23
N GLN A 119 1.80 3.92 14.19
CA GLN A 119 1.24 2.73 14.83
C GLN A 119 0.48 1.83 13.84
N LEU A 120 -0.31 2.41 12.95
CA LEU A 120 -1.02 1.67 11.92
C LEU A 120 -0.07 0.95 10.95
N LYS A 121 1.08 1.55 10.67
CA LYS A 121 2.07 1.02 9.73
C LYS A 121 3.11 0.13 10.39
N LEU A 122 3.19 0.11 11.71
CA LEU A 122 4.28 -0.50 12.48
C LEU A 122 4.49 -1.99 12.15
N LYS A 123 3.41 -2.71 11.90
CA LYS A 123 3.46 -4.15 11.54
C LYS A 123 4.21 -4.45 10.24
N ASP A 124 4.31 -3.48 9.33
CA ASP A 124 5.00 -3.61 8.04
C ASP A 124 6.42 -3.01 8.07
N LEU A 125 6.78 -2.36 9.16
CA LEU A 125 8.08 -1.71 9.32
C LEU A 125 9.09 -2.65 9.99
N ASN A 126 10.36 -2.34 9.80
CA ASN A 126 11.47 -3.09 10.40
C ASN A 126 11.87 -2.59 11.80
N THR A 127 11.00 -1.87 12.46
CA THR A 127 11.20 -1.33 13.81
C THR A 127 10.03 -1.68 14.71
N THR A 128 10.29 -1.79 16.01
CA THR A 128 9.26 -1.92 17.06
C THR A 128 9.05 -0.62 17.83
N ASP A 129 9.90 0.38 17.58
CA ASP A 129 9.83 1.68 18.22
C ASP A 129 8.91 2.63 17.46
N VAL A 130 7.83 3.07 18.10
CA VAL A 130 6.84 4.00 17.51
C VAL A 130 7.48 5.35 17.17
N GLU A 131 8.41 5.85 17.97
CA GLU A 131 9.08 7.13 17.70
C GLU A 131 9.98 7.04 16.47
N ALA A 132 10.70 5.94 16.28
CA ALA A 132 11.48 5.70 15.07
C ALA A 132 10.58 5.61 13.83
N ALA A 133 9.47 4.90 13.92
CA ALA A 133 8.45 4.82 12.88
C ALA A 133 7.85 6.20 12.59
N ALA A 134 7.55 6.99 13.60
CA ALA A 134 7.02 8.35 13.46
C ALA A 134 7.98 9.27 12.69
N ARG A 135 9.28 9.18 12.95
CA ARG A 135 10.29 9.94 12.19
C ARG A 135 10.30 9.56 10.71
N SER A 136 10.14 8.29 10.39
CA SER A 136 10.01 7.83 8.99
C SER A 136 8.76 8.39 8.31
N ILE A 137 7.63 8.37 9.00
CA ILE A 137 6.36 8.93 8.49
C ILE A 137 6.48 10.44 8.32
N ALA A 138 7.10 11.15 9.27
CA ALA A 138 7.34 12.59 9.17
C ALA A 138 8.19 12.95 7.94
N GLY A 139 9.20 12.16 7.63
CA GLY A 139 10.00 12.30 6.41
C GLY A 139 9.17 12.12 5.14
N THR A 140 8.30 11.13 5.10
CA THR A 140 7.36 10.91 4.00
C THR A 140 6.42 12.10 3.85
N ALA A 141 5.84 12.58 4.94
CA ALA A 141 4.94 13.74 4.93
C ALA A 141 5.64 14.99 4.38
N ARG A 142 6.86 15.24 4.83
CA ARG A 142 7.67 16.38 4.35
C ARG A 142 7.93 16.28 2.85
N SER A 143 8.23 15.10 2.32
CA SER A 143 8.44 14.89 0.89
C SER A 143 7.18 15.11 0.05
N MET A 144 6.01 15.04 0.67
CA MET A 144 4.72 15.30 0.04
C MET A 144 4.28 16.77 0.12
N GLY A 145 5.03 17.62 0.81
CA GLY A 145 4.65 19.00 1.08
C GLY A 145 3.70 19.15 2.27
N VAL A 146 3.75 18.24 3.23
CA VAL A 146 2.99 18.31 4.47
C VAL A 146 3.94 18.65 5.61
N ASP A 147 3.65 19.74 6.32
CA ASP A 147 4.40 20.12 7.50
C ASP A 147 4.04 19.26 8.71
N VAL A 148 5.02 18.95 9.51
CA VAL A 148 4.86 18.24 10.77
C VAL A 148 5.34 19.15 11.92
N GLY A 149 4.47 19.35 12.89
CA GLY A 149 4.83 20.23 14.00
C GLY A 149 3.79 20.35 15.09
#